data_2002dd9506329321e40ade6b883ae7a3
#
_entry.id   2002dd9506329321e40ade6b883ae7a3
#
_cell.length_a   1.000
_cell.length_b   1.000
_cell.length_c   1.000
_cell.angle_alpha   90.00
_cell.angle_beta   90.00
_cell.angle_gamma   90.00
#
_symmetry.space_group_name_H-M   'P 1'
#
loop_
_entity.id
_entity.type
_entity.pdbx_description
1 polymer ?
#
loop_
_entity_poly.entity_id
_entity_poly.type
_entity_poly.pdbx_seq_one_letter_code
_entity_poly.pdbx_strand_id
1 'polypeptide(L)'
;MDFQTLDPIDTDLILSEVSHLIGRDGHVLIQKGPFCLYDLPYTNSLLKKYNVSMARIMYLKPKECYTWHHDTTPRIHFPLITNPSCLFILEDNVYRMPVGNAYYVDTRKKHTALNGSSQDFLRYHIVGIVDEMV
;
A
#
# COMPACT_ATOMS: atom_id res chain seq x y z
N MET A 1 15.60 0.70 9.72
CA MET A 1 15.28 1.85 8.86
C MET A 1 13.78 2.05 8.83
N ASP A 2 13.31 3.29 8.96
CA ASP A 2 11.87 3.54 9.12
C ASP A 2 11.11 3.53 7.81
N PHE A 3 11.77 3.89 6.72
CA PHE A 3 11.22 3.90 5.37
C PHE A 3 12.28 3.37 4.41
N GLN A 4 11.90 2.43 3.55
CA GLN A 4 12.83 1.80 2.64
C GLN A 4 12.16 1.50 1.31
N THR A 5 12.78 1.97 0.21
CA THR A 5 12.41 1.54 -1.14
C THR A 5 12.94 0.13 -1.35
N LEU A 6 12.05 -0.76 -1.75
CA LEU A 6 12.38 -2.16 -2.02
C LEU A 6 12.58 -2.37 -3.52
N ASP A 7 12.48 -3.64 -3.95
CA ASP A 7 12.73 -4.01 -5.34
C ASP A 7 11.71 -3.39 -6.31
N PRO A 8 12.09 -3.21 -7.58
CA PRO A 8 11.13 -2.89 -8.64
C PRO A 8 10.04 -3.95 -8.75
N ILE A 9 8.83 -3.50 -9.05
CA ILE A 9 7.67 -4.37 -9.29
C ILE A 9 7.00 -3.98 -10.60
N ASP A 10 6.32 -4.94 -11.22
CA ASP A 10 5.52 -4.69 -12.43
C ASP A 10 4.12 -4.23 -12.02
N THR A 11 3.97 -2.91 -11.84
CA THR A 11 2.71 -2.31 -11.41
C THR A 11 1.58 -2.57 -12.39
N ASP A 12 1.84 -2.54 -13.70
CA ASP A 12 0.81 -2.77 -14.72
C ASP A 12 0.28 -4.20 -14.64
N LEU A 13 1.15 -5.16 -14.37
CA LEU A 13 0.74 -6.56 -14.20
C LEU A 13 -0.13 -6.73 -12.95
N ILE A 14 0.25 -6.11 -11.83
CA ILE A 14 -0.59 -6.13 -10.62
C ILE A 14 -1.96 -5.53 -10.93
N LEU A 15 -2.00 -4.36 -11.58
CA LEU A 15 -3.26 -3.71 -11.94
C LEU A 15 -4.13 -4.59 -12.82
N SER A 16 -3.56 -5.29 -13.80
CA SER A 16 -4.30 -6.20 -14.66
C SER A 16 -4.94 -7.34 -13.86
N GLU A 17 -4.26 -7.82 -12.83
CA GLU A 17 -4.77 -8.90 -11.99
C GLU A 17 -5.87 -8.42 -11.03
N VAL A 18 -5.75 -7.23 -10.46
CA VAL A 18 -6.68 -6.74 -9.43
C VAL A 18 -7.76 -5.80 -9.96
N SER A 19 -7.77 -5.49 -11.25
CA SER A 19 -8.70 -4.51 -11.83
C SER A 19 -10.16 -4.79 -11.53
N HIS A 20 -10.56 -6.05 -11.48
CA HIS A 20 -11.93 -6.47 -11.15
C HIS A 20 -12.29 -6.26 -9.67
N LEU A 21 -11.30 -5.96 -8.82
CA LEU A 21 -11.48 -5.70 -7.39
C LEU A 21 -11.46 -4.20 -7.07
N ILE A 22 -10.92 -3.39 -7.97
CA ILE A 22 -10.85 -1.94 -7.81
C ILE A 22 -12.22 -1.32 -8.14
N GLY A 23 -12.58 -0.24 -7.43
CA GLY A 23 -13.84 0.46 -7.64
C GLY A 23 -15.00 -0.05 -6.80
N ARG A 24 -14.78 -1.08 -5.99
CA ARG A 24 -15.77 -1.52 -4.99
C ARG A 24 -15.78 -0.54 -3.83
N ASP A 25 -16.91 -0.45 -3.14
CA ASP A 25 -17.00 0.35 -1.92
C ASP A 25 -16.09 -0.23 -0.84
N GLY A 26 -15.27 0.63 -0.24
CA GLY A 26 -14.37 0.29 0.83
C GLY A 26 -13.10 -0.42 0.39
N HIS A 27 -12.31 -0.81 1.36
CA HIS A 27 -11.08 -1.56 1.15
C HIS A 27 -11.40 -3.03 0.86
N VAL A 28 -10.59 -3.66 0.01
CA VAL A 28 -10.78 -5.06 -0.39
C VAL A 28 -9.66 -5.91 0.19
N LEU A 29 -10.01 -6.82 1.10
CA LEU A 29 -9.07 -7.79 1.65
C LEU A 29 -8.71 -8.81 0.57
N ILE A 30 -7.43 -9.02 0.29
CA ILE A 30 -6.95 -10.00 -0.68
C ILE A 30 -6.20 -11.16 -0.04
N GLN A 31 -5.90 -11.06 1.26
CA GLN A 31 -5.38 -12.16 2.06
C GLN A 31 -6.13 -12.25 3.38
N LYS A 32 -6.33 -13.50 3.87
CA LYS A 32 -6.74 -13.77 5.25
C LYS A 32 -5.57 -14.44 5.94
N GLY A 33 -4.90 -13.72 6.87
CA GLY A 33 -3.58 -14.15 7.32
C GLY A 33 -2.64 -14.23 6.12
N PRO A 34 -1.88 -15.32 5.97
CA PRO A 34 -1.02 -15.52 4.80
C PRO A 34 -1.74 -16.13 3.60
N PHE A 35 -3.05 -16.45 3.71
CA PHE A 35 -3.79 -17.17 2.69
C PHE A 35 -4.37 -16.22 1.65
N CYS A 36 -4.07 -16.47 0.37
CA CYS A 36 -4.59 -15.70 -0.74
C CYS A 36 -6.06 -16.01 -1.00
N LEU A 37 -6.89 -14.96 -1.12
CA LEU A 37 -8.33 -15.11 -1.33
C LEU A 37 -8.72 -15.11 -2.80
N TYR A 38 -7.83 -14.69 -3.69
CA TYR A 38 -8.07 -14.56 -5.13
C TYR A 38 -6.91 -15.16 -5.92
N ASP A 39 -7.21 -15.60 -7.14
CA ASP A 39 -6.20 -16.07 -8.08
C ASP A 39 -5.53 -14.88 -8.76
N LEU A 40 -4.45 -14.40 -8.16
CA LEU A 40 -3.67 -13.26 -8.62
C LEU A 40 -2.20 -13.71 -8.72
N PRO A 41 -1.80 -14.40 -9.81
CA PRO A 41 -0.52 -15.14 -9.82
C PRO A 41 0.70 -14.30 -9.48
N TYR A 42 0.88 -13.17 -10.14
CA TYR A 42 2.02 -12.30 -9.89
C TYR A 42 1.92 -11.60 -8.53
N THR A 43 0.76 -11.02 -8.24
CA THR A 43 0.51 -10.32 -6.98
C THR A 43 0.74 -11.26 -5.79
N ASN A 44 0.18 -12.47 -5.83
CA ASN A 44 0.34 -13.45 -4.78
C ASN A 44 1.80 -13.87 -4.62
N SER A 45 2.56 -13.95 -5.71
CA SER A 45 3.99 -14.27 -5.65
C SER A 45 4.80 -13.19 -4.94
N LEU A 46 4.43 -11.91 -5.13
CA LEU A 46 5.05 -10.79 -4.40
C LEU A 46 4.72 -10.83 -2.91
N LEU A 47 3.47 -11.11 -2.57
CA LEU A 47 3.05 -11.21 -1.18
C LEU A 47 3.82 -12.33 -0.46
N LYS A 48 4.03 -13.44 -1.14
CA LYS A 48 4.83 -14.55 -0.61
C LYS A 48 6.31 -14.17 -0.47
N LYS A 49 6.86 -13.52 -1.50
CA LYS A 49 8.27 -13.09 -1.51
C LYS A 49 8.61 -12.22 -0.31
N TYR A 50 7.73 -11.28 0.05
CA TYR A 50 7.94 -10.37 1.17
C TYR A 50 7.33 -10.85 2.48
N ASN A 51 6.80 -12.07 2.51
CA ASN A 51 6.16 -12.65 3.70
C ASN A 51 5.05 -11.76 4.25
N VAL A 52 4.21 -11.28 3.36
CA VAL A 52 3.09 -10.36 3.67
C VAL A 52 1.89 -11.16 4.17
N SER A 53 1.19 -10.62 5.14
CA SER A 53 -0.10 -11.14 5.60
C SER A 53 -1.14 -10.02 5.67
N MET A 54 -2.40 -10.40 5.62
CA MET A 54 -3.54 -9.47 5.71
C MET A 54 -3.51 -8.34 4.69
N ALA A 55 -2.97 -8.61 3.49
CA ALA A 55 -2.92 -7.61 2.44
C ALA A 55 -4.32 -7.22 1.98
N ARG A 56 -4.49 -5.92 1.72
CA ARG A 56 -5.74 -5.35 1.22
C ARG A 56 -5.47 -4.27 0.21
N ILE A 57 -6.40 -4.08 -0.71
CA ILE A 57 -6.40 -2.92 -1.60
C ILE A 57 -7.05 -1.79 -0.82
N MET A 58 -6.29 -0.71 -0.62
CA MET A 58 -6.76 0.49 0.10
C MET A 58 -6.83 1.66 -0.86
N TYR A 59 -7.84 2.50 -0.71
CA TYR A 59 -7.94 3.70 -1.50
C TYR A 59 -8.05 4.95 -0.61
N LEU A 60 -7.71 6.08 -1.20
CA LEU A 60 -7.77 7.38 -0.56
C LEU A 60 -8.30 8.39 -1.56
N LYS A 61 -9.42 9.03 -1.23
CA LYS A 61 -10.09 10.01 -2.10
C LYS A 61 -9.31 11.33 -2.09
N PRO A 62 -9.49 12.17 -3.14
CA PRO A 62 -8.93 13.52 -3.13
C PRO A 62 -9.35 14.31 -1.88
N LYS A 63 -8.41 15.10 -1.33
CA LYS A 63 -8.60 15.93 -0.14
C LYS A 63 -8.92 15.14 1.13
N GLU A 64 -8.56 13.86 1.16
CA GLU A 64 -8.79 12.96 2.28
C GLU A 64 -7.46 12.57 2.91
N CYS A 65 -7.45 12.39 4.21
CA CYS A 65 -6.31 11.82 4.92
C CYS A 65 -6.80 10.82 5.95
N TYR A 66 -5.92 9.89 6.32
CA TYR A 66 -6.17 9.01 7.45
C TYR A 66 -5.90 9.76 8.76
N THR A 67 -6.36 9.21 9.87
CA THR A 67 -6.06 9.76 11.20
C THR A 67 -4.57 9.62 11.50
N TRP A 68 -4.05 10.52 12.33
CA TRP A 68 -2.71 10.42 12.88
C TRP A 68 -2.71 9.28 13.90
N HIS A 69 -1.99 8.19 13.61
CA HIS A 69 -2.05 6.97 14.40
C HIS A 69 -0.77 6.17 14.28
N HIS A 70 -0.67 5.07 15.01
CA HIS A 70 0.38 4.07 14.85
C HIS A 70 -0.24 2.67 14.82
N ASP A 71 0.47 1.76 14.16
CA ASP A 71 0.11 0.35 14.10
C ASP A 71 0.97 -0.47 15.08
N THR A 72 0.62 -1.74 15.26
CA THR A 72 1.41 -2.66 16.09
C THR A 72 2.52 -3.36 15.33
N THR A 73 2.46 -3.34 14.01
CA THR A 73 3.41 -4.01 13.11
C THR A 73 3.75 -3.10 11.93
N PRO A 74 4.93 -3.26 11.32
CA PRO A 74 5.26 -2.56 10.08
C PRO A 74 4.34 -2.96 8.94
N ARG A 75 4.38 -2.16 7.87
CA ARG A 75 3.58 -2.37 6.66
C ARG A 75 4.48 -2.34 5.43
N ILE A 76 4.04 -3.09 4.42
CA ILE A 76 4.58 -2.97 3.07
C ILE A 76 3.51 -2.38 2.17
N HIS A 77 3.93 -1.49 1.26
CA HIS A 77 3.06 -0.83 0.29
C HIS A 77 3.46 -1.21 -1.12
N PHE A 78 2.46 -1.54 -1.93
CA PHE A 78 2.60 -1.70 -3.38
C PHE A 78 1.70 -0.64 -4.02
N PRO A 79 2.26 0.55 -4.39
CA PRO A 79 1.45 1.59 -5.01
C PRO A 79 0.97 1.16 -6.38
N LEU A 80 -0.31 1.35 -6.66
CA LEU A 80 -0.93 0.97 -7.93
C LEU A 80 -1.30 2.20 -8.76
N ILE A 81 -1.97 3.17 -8.14
CA ILE A 81 -2.37 4.44 -8.76
C ILE A 81 -2.06 5.53 -7.75
N THR A 82 -1.27 6.51 -8.13
CA THR A 82 -0.88 7.60 -7.25
C THR A 82 -0.56 8.87 -8.06
N ASN A 83 -0.30 9.96 -7.37
CA ASN A 83 0.12 11.23 -7.97
C ASN A 83 1.07 11.97 -7.00
N PRO A 84 1.78 13.01 -7.46
CA PRO A 84 2.74 13.73 -6.60
C PRO A 84 2.15 14.42 -5.37
N SER A 85 0.83 14.62 -5.33
CA SER A 85 0.13 15.21 -4.18
C SER A 85 -0.26 14.19 -3.13
N CYS A 86 0.00 12.90 -3.37
CA CYS A 86 -0.18 11.84 -2.38
C CYS A 86 1.07 11.76 -1.52
N LEU A 87 0.90 12.00 -0.22
CA LEU A 87 2.01 12.04 0.72
C LEU A 87 1.81 11.00 1.81
N PHE A 88 2.94 10.47 2.29
CA PHE A 88 2.99 9.65 3.47
C PHE A 88 3.85 10.37 4.52
N ILE A 89 3.27 10.68 5.66
CA ILE A 89 3.95 11.42 6.73
C ILE A 89 4.23 10.46 7.87
N LEU A 90 5.52 10.26 8.14
CA LEU A 90 6.01 9.39 9.21
C LEU A 90 6.78 10.25 10.19
N GLU A 91 6.19 10.52 11.37
CA GLU A 91 6.71 11.45 12.34
C GLU A 91 7.02 12.82 11.70
N ASP A 92 8.26 13.25 11.66
CA ASP A 92 8.68 14.54 11.11
C ASP A 92 9.06 14.47 9.61
N ASN A 93 8.91 13.32 8.98
CA ASN A 93 9.37 13.11 7.59
C ASN A 93 8.19 12.95 6.65
N VAL A 94 8.34 13.51 5.45
CA VAL A 94 7.36 13.40 4.37
C VAL A 94 7.94 12.55 3.25
N TYR A 95 7.21 11.51 2.87
CA TYR A 95 7.62 10.59 1.81
C TYR A 95 6.58 10.55 0.70
N ARG A 96 7.05 10.22 -0.50
CA ARG A 96 6.21 9.85 -1.63
C ARG A 96 6.54 8.41 -2.01
N MET A 97 5.51 7.71 -2.50
CA MET A 97 5.64 6.32 -2.96
C MET A 97 5.20 6.24 -4.42
N PRO A 98 6.07 6.66 -5.38
CA PRO A 98 5.71 6.50 -6.79
C PRO A 98 5.54 5.03 -7.15
N VAL A 99 4.74 4.78 -8.19
CA VAL A 99 4.54 3.42 -8.72
C VAL A 99 5.85 2.85 -9.28
N GLY A 100 5.97 1.55 -9.32
CA GLY A 100 7.15 0.86 -9.87
C GLY A 100 8.05 0.20 -8.84
N ASN A 101 7.85 0.47 -7.55
CA ASN A 101 8.57 -0.18 -6.45
C ASN A 101 7.62 -0.55 -5.32
N ALA A 102 8.03 -1.51 -4.52
CA ALA A 102 7.45 -1.76 -3.21
C ALA A 102 8.18 -0.91 -2.16
N TYR A 103 7.49 -0.60 -1.06
CA TYR A 103 8.04 0.22 0.02
C TYR A 103 7.74 -0.43 1.36
N TYR A 104 8.77 -0.47 2.22
CA TYR A 104 8.65 -0.85 3.61
C TYR A 104 8.51 0.41 4.46
N VAL A 105 7.57 0.41 5.41
CA VAL A 105 7.39 1.52 6.36
C VAL A 105 7.22 0.95 7.77
N ASP A 106 7.99 1.49 8.70
CA ASP A 106 7.80 1.16 10.11
C ASP A 106 6.64 1.97 10.70
N THR A 107 5.44 1.50 10.42
CA THR A 107 4.19 2.14 10.85
C THR A 107 3.89 1.95 12.34
N ARG A 108 4.79 1.35 13.11
CA ARG A 108 4.73 1.39 14.57
C ARG A 108 4.97 2.81 15.09
N LYS A 109 5.61 3.65 14.28
CA LYS A 109 5.75 5.08 14.52
C LYS A 109 4.52 5.82 14.02
N LYS A 110 4.22 6.98 14.63
CA LYS A 110 3.02 7.75 14.25
C LYS A 110 3.11 8.25 12.82
N HIS A 111 2.01 8.08 12.10
CA HIS A 111 1.96 8.38 10.66
C HIS A 111 0.54 8.69 10.20
N THR A 112 0.45 9.24 9.01
CA THR A 112 -0.77 9.35 8.23
C THR A 112 -0.43 9.32 6.75
N ALA A 113 -1.43 9.09 5.92
CA ALA A 113 -1.35 9.23 4.48
C ALA A 113 -2.44 10.18 4.01
N LEU A 114 -2.14 11.00 3.00
CA LEU A 114 -3.11 11.94 2.45
C LEU A 114 -3.04 11.97 0.93
N ASN A 115 -4.17 12.29 0.32
CA ASN A 115 -4.29 12.57 -1.11
C ASN A 115 -4.64 14.05 -1.28
N GLY A 116 -3.63 14.87 -1.57
CA GLY A 116 -3.78 16.31 -1.74
C GLY A 116 -4.26 16.74 -3.12
N SER A 117 -4.67 15.79 -3.97
CA SER A 117 -5.16 16.13 -5.31
C SER A 117 -6.43 16.98 -5.25
N SER A 118 -6.51 17.96 -6.14
CA SER A 118 -7.72 18.80 -6.31
C SER A 118 -8.71 18.21 -7.31
N GLN A 119 -8.33 17.16 -8.02
CA GLN A 119 -9.13 16.49 -9.05
C GLN A 119 -9.73 15.21 -8.52
N ASP A 120 -10.70 14.67 -9.25
CA ASP A 120 -11.32 13.38 -8.91
C ASP A 120 -10.38 12.23 -9.24
N PHE A 121 -9.35 12.04 -8.40
CA PHE A 121 -8.26 11.10 -8.61
C PHE A 121 -8.06 10.27 -7.35
N LEU A 122 -8.47 9.00 -7.40
CA LEU A 122 -8.29 8.07 -6.29
C LEU A 122 -6.86 7.52 -6.26
N ARG A 123 -6.32 7.40 -5.05
CA ARG A 123 -5.05 6.71 -4.80
C ARG A 123 -5.35 5.28 -4.39
N TYR A 124 -4.72 4.31 -5.06
CA TYR A 124 -4.83 2.89 -4.70
C TYR A 124 -3.47 2.32 -4.36
N HIS A 125 -3.39 1.67 -3.20
CA HIS A 125 -2.24 0.87 -2.79
C HIS A 125 -2.71 -0.51 -2.35
N ILE A 126 -1.89 -1.54 -2.57
CA ILE A 126 -1.98 -2.76 -1.78
C ILE A 126 -1.11 -2.54 -0.56
N VAL A 127 -1.67 -2.77 0.63
CA VAL A 127 -0.98 -2.60 1.90
C VAL A 127 -1.13 -3.89 2.71
N GLY A 128 -0.04 -4.39 3.23
CA GLY A 128 -0.06 -5.60 4.05
C GLY A 128 0.84 -5.50 5.28
N ILE A 129 0.68 -6.45 6.17
CA ILE A 129 1.47 -6.58 7.38
C ILE A 129 2.72 -7.37 7.07
N VAL A 130 3.87 -6.91 7.55
CA VAL A 130 5.13 -7.63 7.45
C VAL A 130 5.81 -7.66 8.82
N ASP A 131 6.72 -8.61 9.00
CA ASP A 131 7.63 -8.58 10.13
C ASP A 131 8.65 -7.46 9.95
N GLU A 132 9.31 -7.09 11.06
CA GLU A 132 10.37 -6.11 11.00
C GLU A 132 11.48 -6.60 10.07
N MET A 133 11.83 -5.78 9.08
CA MET A 133 12.94 -6.08 8.17
C MET A 133 14.26 -5.69 8.82
N VAL A 134 15.14 -6.65 8.88
CA VAL A 134 16.46 -6.51 9.51
C VAL A 134 17.51 -6.24 8.45
#